data_495de73aff93ea648d06375852863d31
#
_entry.id   495de73aff93ea648d06375852863d31
#
_cell.length_a   1.000
_cell.length_b   1.000
_cell.length_c   1.000
_cell.angle_alpha   90.00
_cell.angle_beta   90.00
_cell.angle_gamma   90.00
#
_symmetry.space_group_name_H-M   'P 1'
#
loop_
_entity.id
_entity.type
_entity.pdbx_description
1 polymer ?
#
loop_
_entity_poly.entity_id
_entity_poly.type
_entity_poly.pdbx_seq_one_letter_code
_entity_poly.pdbx_strand_id
1 'polypeptide(L)'
;MMKKTLSVLMLTALPVLALAGGGHQGGHDMAGHDMQGMHGSMHGDTSPSEVGKPGDPAKVDRTIEVVMDDSMRFTPANIAVKKGETIRFFVKNTGKVPHEMVIGSMKELKAHAEMMRKMPQMQHAEPNMVTLQPGQRGGLVWQFDQPGTVDFACLIPGHMEAGMVGKIVVE
;
A
#
# COMPACT_ATOMS: atom_id res chain seq x y z
N MET A 1 -15.03 -55.41 -12.03
CA MET A 1 -16.01 -54.70 -12.91
C MET A 1 -16.96 -53.97 -12.03
N MET A 2 -16.78 -52.64 -11.84
CA MET A 2 -17.72 -51.77 -11.09
C MET A 2 -18.11 -50.62 -11.98
N LYS A 3 -19.41 -50.54 -12.25
CA LYS A 3 -20.05 -49.56 -13.15
C LYS A 3 -20.12 -48.21 -12.49
N LYS A 4 -19.61 -47.15 -13.14
CA LYS A 4 -19.74 -45.77 -12.74
C LYS A 4 -21.07 -45.23 -13.27
N THR A 5 -21.97 -44.80 -12.37
CA THR A 5 -23.19 -44.09 -12.73
C THR A 5 -22.92 -42.59 -12.72
N LEU A 6 -23.17 -41.98 -13.85
CA LEU A 6 -23.06 -40.52 -14.05
C LEU A 6 -24.42 -39.89 -13.77
N SER A 7 -24.55 -39.10 -12.73
CA SER A 7 -25.78 -38.32 -12.46
C SER A 7 -25.60 -36.89 -13.03
N VAL A 8 -26.41 -36.59 -14.02
CA VAL A 8 -26.52 -35.25 -14.61
C VAL A 8 -27.60 -34.49 -13.83
N LEU A 9 -27.22 -33.38 -13.21
CA LEU A 9 -28.15 -32.46 -12.52
C LEU A 9 -28.46 -31.32 -13.48
N MET A 10 -29.69 -31.27 -13.99
CA MET A 10 -30.23 -30.13 -14.77
C MET A 10 -30.63 -29.00 -13.85
N LEU A 11 -30.02 -27.83 -14.04
CA LEU A 11 -30.39 -26.58 -13.35
C LEU A 11 -31.28 -25.76 -14.28
N THR A 12 -32.57 -25.61 -13.92
CA THR A 12 -33.53 -24.78 -14.66
C THR A 12 -33.47 -23.33 -14.15
N ALA A 13 -33.15 -22.40 -15.04
CA ALA A 13 -33.22 -20.96 -14.77
C ALA A 13 -34.61 -20.42 -15.04
N LEU A 14 -35.19 -19.69 -14.08
CA LEU A 14 -36.43 -18.93 -14.22
C LEU A 14 -36.11 -17.44 -14.43
N PRO A 15 -36.78 -16.74 -15.38
CA PRO A 15 -36.60 -15.29 -15.53
C PRO A 15 -37.46 -14.52 -14.54
N VAL A 16 -36.89 -13.52 -13.87
CA VAL A 16 -37.61 -12.55 -13.05
C VAL A 16 -37.97 -11.35 -13.93
N LEU A 17 -39.26 -11.07 -14.07
CA LEU A 17 -39.76 -9.83 -14.67
C LEU A 17 -39.67 -8.70 -13.66
N ALA A 18 -39.02 -7.61 -14.00
CA ALA A 18 -39.08 -6.36 -13.27
C ALA A 18 -40.23 -5.50 -13.76
N LEU A 19 -41.17 -5.15 -12.87
CA LEU A 19 -42.21 -4.13 -13.12
C LEU A 19 -41.61 -2.76 -12.78
N ALA A 20 -41.69 -1.87 -13.75
CA ALA A 20 -41.52 -0.43 -13.55
C ALA A 20 -42.88 0.19 -13.19
N GLY A 21 -42.91 1.06 -12.21
CA GLY A 21 -44.12 1.80 -11.86
C GLY A 21 -43.87 2.94 -10.87
N GLY A 22 -44.22 4.15 -11.30
CA GLY A 22 -44.76 5.17 -10.46
C GLY A 22 -43.91 6.41 -10.19
N GLY A 23 -44.12 7.47 -11.01
CA GLY A 23 -43.63 8.82 -10.72
C GLY A 23 -44.36 9.46 -9.54
N HIS A 24 -43.63 10.29 -8.80
CA HIS A 24 -44.19 11.35 -7.98
C HIS A 24 -43.47 12.67 -8.29
N GLN A 25 -44.26 13.55 -8.89
CA GLN A 25 -43.98 14.96 -9.09
C GLN A 25 -44.26 15.66 -7.76
N GLY A 26 -43.26 16.31 -7.16
CA GLY A 26 -43.38 17.13 -5.97
C GLY A 26 -42.25 18.14 -5.97
N GLY A 27 -42.57 19.33 -6.52
CA GLY A 27 -41.66 20.48 -6.48
C GLY A 27 -41.55 21.03 -5.06
N HIS A 28 -40.36 21.29 -4.62
CA HIS A 28 -40.04 22.27 -3.59
C HIS A 28 -38.83 23.06 -4.05
N ASP A 29 -39.08 24.31 -4.44
CA ASP A 29 -38.07 25.35 -4.58
C ASP A 29 -37.46 25.61 -3.21
N MET A 30 -36.19 25.30 -3.05
CA MET A 30 -35.35 25.80 -1.99
C MET A 30 -34.10 26.42 -2.60
N ALA A 31 -33.95 27.70 -2.26
CA ALA A 31 -32.91 28.61 -2.67
C ALA A 31 -31.50 28.04 -2.54
N GLY A 32 -30.66 28.49 -3.48
CA GLY A 32 -29.27 28.09 -3.63
C GLY A 32 -28.43 28.19 -2.37
N HIS A 33 -27.74 27.11 -2.12
CA HIS A 33 -26.45 27.14 -1.46
C HIS A 33 -25.43 26.58 -2.46
N ASP A 34 -24.64 27.49 -3.00
CA ASP A 34 -23.43 27.18 -3.74
C ASP A 34 -22.48 26.41 -2.81
N MET A 35 -22.66 25.09 -2.75
CA MET A 35 -21.59 24.19 -2.31
C MET A 35 -20.67 23.99 -3.51
N GLN A 36 -19.83 24.99 -3.75
CA GLN A 36 -18.70 24.89 -4.65
C GLN A 36 -17.80 23.77 -4.12
N GLY A 37 -17.92 22.63 -4.78
CA GLY A 37 -17.28 21.39 -4.42
C GLY A 37 -15.78 21.61 -4.21
N MET A 38 -15.32 21.32 -3.02
CA MET A 38 -13.94 20.95 -2.77
C MET A 38 -13.68 19.56 -3.41
N HIS A 39 -13.68 19.50 -4.72
CA HIS A 39 -12.88 18.54 -5.41
C HIS A 39 -11.43 19.01 -5.25
N GLY A 40 -10.83 18.67 -4.13
CA GLY A 40 -9.38 18.68 -4.00
C GLY A 40 -8.84 17.73 -5.07
N SER A 41 -8.58 18.28 -6.26
CA SER A 41 -7.65 17.70 -7.19
C SER A 41 -6.35 17.57 -6.41
N MET A 42 -6.02 16.35 -5.99
CA MET A 42 -4.65 16.00 -5.69
C MET A 42 -3.91 16.08 -7.03
N HIS A 43 -3.58 17.31 -7.44
CA HIS A 43 -2.51 17.52 -8.38
C HIS A 43 -1.28 16.97 -7.69
N GLY A 44 -0.85 15.78 -8.11
CA GLY A 44 0.42 15.26 -7.70
C GLY A 44 1.45 16.34 -7.99
N ASP A 45 2.06 16.85 -6.95
CA ASP A 45 3.19 17.76 -7.05
C ASP A 45 4.21 17.05 -7.93
N THR A 46 4.44 17.58 -9.15
CA THR A 46 5.37 17.01 -10.12
C THR A 46 6.82 17.39 -9.78
N SER A 47 7.04 18.04 -8.65
CA SER A 47 8.38 18.27 -8.13
C SER A 47 9.03 16.92 -7.83
N PRO A 48 10.32 16.74 -8.21
CA PRO A 48 11.04 15.51 -7.85
C PRO A 48 11.01 15.31 -6.33
N SER A 49 10.39 14.21 -5.90
CA SER A 49 10.38 13.88 -4.48
C SER A 49 11.79 13.48 -4.04
N GLU A 50 12.27 14.01 -2.92
CA GLU A 50 13.56 13.63 -2.34
C GLU A 50 13.62 12.14 -1.97
N VAL A 51 12.47 11.52 -1.75
CA VAL A 51 12.36 10.11 -1.41
C VAL A 51 12.12 9.19 -2.61
N GLY A 52 11.95 9.75 -3.82
CA GLY A 52 11.63 9.01 -5.04
C GLY A 52 10.13 8.89 -5.30
N LYS A 53 9.74 7.91 -6.12
CA LYS A 53 8.36 7.71 -6.58
C LYS A 53 8.07 6.22 -6.86
N PRO A 54 6.79 5.83 -7.00
CA PRO A 54 6.41 4.50 -7.46
C PRO A 54 7.11 4.18 -8.80
N GLY A 55 7.79 3.03 -8.85
CA GLY A 55 8.49 2.56 -10.04
C GLY A 55 7.58 1.75 -10.96
N ASP A 56 7.95 1.66 -12.23
CA ASP A 56 7.29 0.80 -13.21
C ASP A 56 7.75 -0.68 -13.00
N PRO A 57 6.85 -1.62 -12.68
CA PRO A 57 7.21 -3.02 -12.49
C PRO A 57 7.84 -3.70 -13.72
N ALA A 58 7.63 -3.13 -14.93
CA ALA A 58 8.23 -3.62 -16.17
C ALA A 58 9.66 -3.10 -16.39
N LYS A 59 10.11 -2.12 -15.60
CA LYS A 59 11.40 -1.44 -15.73
C LYS A 59 12.28 -1.58 -14.48
N VAL A 60 12.15 -2.69 -13.79
CA VAL A 60 12.95 -2.99 -12.59
C VAL A 60 14.39 -3.30 -12.99
N ASP A 61 15.34 -2.53 -12.46
CA ASP A 61 16.78 -2.74 -12.70
C ASP A 61 17.29 -3.92 -11.88
N ARG A 62 16.86 -4.04 -10.62
CA ARG A 62 17.21 -5.18 -9.74
C ARG A 62 16.19 -5.38 -8.61
N THR A 63 16.24 -6.56 -8.02
CA THR A 63 15.45 -6.90 -6.85
C THR A 63 16.35 -6.98 -5.61
N ILE A 64 15.90 -6.36 -4.52
CA ILE A 64 16.54 -6.45 -3.20
C ILE A 64 15.60 -7.21 -2.28
N GLU A 65 16.10 -8.30 -1.69
CA GLU A 65 15.37 -9.01 -0.65
C GLU A 65 15.55 -8.29 0.68
N VAL A 66 14.45 -8.08 1.40
CA VAL A 66 14.42 -7.51 2.75
C VAL A 66 13.67 -8.44 3.67
N VAL A 67 14.28 -8.82 4.78
CA VAL A 67 13.66 -9.64 5.81
C VAL A 67 13.27 -8.76 6.98
N MET A 68 12.07 -8.99 7.51
CA MET A 68 11.53 -8.41 8.73
C MET A 68 11.35 -9.52 9.77
N ASP A 69 11.70 -9.28 11.01
CA ASP A 69 11.56 -10.24 12.09
C ASP A 69 11.26 -9.58 13.45
N ASP A 70 10.96 -10.41 14.45
CA ASP A 70 10.57 -9.96 15.80
C ASP A 70 11.73 -9.39 16.62
N SER A 71 12.95 -9.33 16.07
CA SER A 71 14.05 -8.54 16.66
C SER A 71 13.89 -7.03 16.42
N MET A 72 12.80 -6.63 15.74
CA MET A 72 12.51 -5.26 15.31
C MET A 72 13.61 -4.71 14.41
N ARG A 73 14.01 -5.49 13.41
CA ARG A 73 15.05 -5.11 12.45
C ARG A 73 14.65 -5.47 11.03
N PHE A 74 15.19 -4.70 10.09
CA PHE A 74 15.26 -5.07 8.69
C PHE A 74 16.62 -5.67 8.37
N THR A 75 16.63 -6.67 7.51
CA THR A 75 17.88 -7.25 7.00
C THR A 75 17.82 -7.30 5.47
N PRO A 76 18.67 -6.51 4.76
CA PRO A 76 19.60 -5.51 5.27
C PRO A 76 18.90 -4.24 5.77
N ALA A 77 19.48 -3.55 6.76
CA ALA A 77 19.01 -2.25 7.24
C ALA A 77 19.67 -1.06 6.51
N ASN A 78 20.76 -1.30 5.78
CA ASN A 78 21.44 -0.30 4.96
C ASN A 78 21.55 -0.81 3.53
N ILE A 79 21.04 -0.02 2.59
CA ILE A 79 20.92 -0.38 1.17
C ILE A 79 21.57 0.76 0.36
N ALA A 80 22.38 0.42 -0.62
CA ALA A 80 22.91 1.37 -1.59
C ALA A 80 22.23 1.18 -2.95
N VAL A 81 21.80 2.27 -3.56
CA VAL A 81 21.18 2.31 -4.87
C VAL A 81 21.77 3.45 -5.69
N LYS A 82 21.60 3.40 -7.01
CA LYS A 82 22.04 4.49 -7.92
C LYS A 82 20.89 5.45 -8.21
N LYS A 83 21.21 6.71 -8.44
CA LYS A 83 20.25 7.68 -8.96
C LYS A 83 19.61 7.16 -10.27
N GLY A 84 18.30 7.26 -10.35
CA GLY A 84 17.48 6.78 -11.47
C GLY A 84 17.10 5.30 -11.39
N GLU A 85 17.71 4.54 -10.50
CA GLU A 85 17.49 3.09 -10.37
C GLU A 85 16.07 2.78 -9.88
N THR A 86 15.43 1.81 -10.53
CA THR A 86 14.13 1.27 -10.14
C THR A 86 14.32 -0.06 -9.43
N ILE A 87 14.03 -0.10 -8.17
CA ILE A 87 14.23 -1.26 -7.29
C ILE A 87 12.91 -1.96 -7.01
N ARG A 88 12.90 -3.28 -7.17
CA ARG A 88 11.87 -4.12 -6.55
C ARG A 88 12.36 -4.58 -5.18
N PHE A 89 11.70 -4.13 -4.13
CA PHE A 89 11.89 -4.70 -2.80
C PHE A 89 11.01 -5.94 -2.67
N PHE A 90 11.65 -7.10 -2.49
CA PHE A 90 10.97 -8.35 -2.17
C PHE A 90 11.07 -8.58 -0.66
N VAL A 91 9.97 -8.34 0.04
CA VAL A 91 9.95 -8.30 1.50
C VAL A 91 9.37 -9.58 2.06
N LYS A 92 9.98 -10.11 3.12
CA LYS A 92 9.54 -11.32 3.84
C LYS A 92 9.35 -10.97 5.31
N ASN A 93 8.23 -11.37 5.89
CA ASN A 93 8.05 -11.36 7.33
C ASN A 93 8.34 -12.78 7.86
N THR A 94 9.47 -12.96 8.55
CA THR A 94 9.86 -14.23 9.18
C THR A 94 9.52 -14.26 10.67
N GLY A 95 8.96 -13.17 11.21
CA GLY A 95 8.51 -13.03 12.58
C GLY A 95 7.15 -13.68 12.85
N LYS A 96 6.68 -13.51 14.07
CA LYS A 96 5.40 -14.02 14.59
C LYS A 96 4.34 -12.93 14.75
N VAL A 97 4.75 -11.66 14.58
CA VAL A 97 3.85 -10.50 14.59
C VAL A 97 3.80 -9.85 13.22
N PRO A 98 2.77 -9.05 12.89
CA PRO A 98 2.74 -8.26 11.68
C PRO A 98 3.90 -7.26 11.64
N HIS A 99 4.44 -7.04 10.45
CA HIS A 99 5.45 -6.01 10.17
C HIS A 99 5.11 -5.29 8.89
N GLU A 100 5.63 -4.08 8.75
CA GLU A 100 5.53 -3.33 7.50
C GLU A 100 6.86 -2.68 7.13
N MET A 101 7.02 -2.39 5.85
CA MET A 101 8.11 -1.56 5.34
C MET A 101 7.49 -0.37 4.64
N VAL A 102 7.77 0.84 5.14
CA VAL A 102 7.32 2.12 4.57
C VAL A 102 8.53 2.94 4.21
N ILE A 103 8.64 3.37 2.95
CA ILE A 103 9.72 4.24 2.45
C ILE A 103 9.27 5.70 2.56
N GLY A 104 10.15 6.57 3.09
CA GLY A 104 9.86 7.99 3.21
C GLY A 104 11.02 8.78 3.79
N SER A 105 10.87 10.08 3.95
CA SER A 105 11.76 10.86 4.80
C SER A 105 11.49 10.55 6.28
N MET A 106 12.49 10.65 7.13
CA MET A 106 12.30 10.42 8.57
C MET A 106 11.20 11.33 9.18
N LYS A 107 11.02 12.52 8.62
CA LYS A 107 9.94 13.45 9.03
C LYS A 107 8.56 12.89 8.71
N GLU A 108 8.38 12.40 7.48
CA GLU A 108 7.10 11.82 7.03
C GLU A 108 6.80 10.53 7.79
N LEU A 109 7.78 9.65 7.95
CA LEU A 109 7.63 8.39 8.69
C LEU A 109 7.20 8.63 10.14
N LYS A 110 7.80 9.61 10.83
CA LYS A 110 7.40 10.00 12.19
C LYS A 110 5.99 10.55 12.25
N ALA A 111 5.61 11.43 11.32
CA ALA A 111 4.26 11.99 11.25
C ALA A 111 3.21 10.90 11.01
N HIS A 112 3.50 9.98 10.10
CA HIS A 112 2.63 8.83 9.80
C HIS A 112 2.51 7.89 11.01
N ALA A 113 3.62 7.53 11.68
CA ALA A 113 3.59 6.71 12.89
C ALA A 113 2.74 7.35 14.00
N GLU A 114 2.79 8.68 14.13
CA GLU A 114 1.96 9.39 15.09
C GLU A 114 0.47 9.35 14.72
N MET A 115 0.14 9.46 13.45
CA MET A 115 -1.22 9.29 12.94
C MET A 115 -1.75 7.88 13.23
N MET A 116 -0.94 6.84 12.97
CA MET A 116 -1.31 5.45 13.22
C MET A 116 -1.54 5.16 14.71
N ARG A 117 -0.79 5.79 15.61
CA ARG A 117 -1.05 5.68 17.07
C ARG A 117 -2.40 6.27 17.47
N LYS A 118 -2.86 7.32 16.79
CA LYS A 118 -4.16 7.96 17.06
C LYS A 118 -5.33 7.20 16.43
N MET A 119 -5.07 6.48 15.35
CA MET A 119 -6.08 5.77 14.55
C MET A 119 -5.63 4.31 14.26
N PRO A 120 -5.47 3.46 15.29
CA PRO A 120 -4.87 2.13 15.12
C PRO A 120 -5.71 1.16 14.28
N GLN A 121 -6.97 1.48 14.01
CA GLN A 121 -7.86 0.67 13.17
C GLN A 121 -7.86 1.14 11.69
N MET A 122 -7.15 2.24 11.38
CA MET A 122 -7.07 2.71 10.00
C MET A 122 -6.22 1.73 9.18
N GLN A 123 -6.83 1.16 8.16
CA GLN A 123 -6.15 0.38 7.15
C GLN A 123 -6.04 1.21 5.88
N HIS A 124 -4.86 1.35 5.35
CA HIS A 124 -4.61 2.03 4.10
C HIS A 124 -3.50 1.29 3.35
N ALA A 125 -3.44 1.50 2.06
CA ALA A 125 -2.40 0.98 1.19
C ALA A 125 -1.86 2.14 0.37
N GLU A 126 -0.55 2.33 0.44
CA GLU A 126 0.16 3.36 -0.31
C GLU A 126 1.25 2.71 -1.17
N PRO A 127 1.63 3.34 -2.30
CA PRO A 127 2.63 2.73 -3.20
C PRO A 127 4.02 2.53 -2.57
N ASN A 128 4.34 3.30 -1.51
CA ASN A 128 5.61 3.26 -0.79
C ASN A 128 5.60 2.31 0.41
N MET A 129 4.55 1.49 0.59
CA MET A 129 4.42 0.61 1.74
C MET A 129 4.01 -0.82 1.39
N VAL A 130 4.41 -1.75 2.23
CA VAL A 130 3.93 -3.13 2.24
C VAL A 130 3.78 -3.62 3.67
N THR A 131 2.59 -4.11 4.02
CA THR A 131 2.28 -4.69 5.32
C THR A 131 2.13 -6.20 5.18
N LEU A 132 2.82 -6.97 6.01
CA LEU A 132 2.86 -8.43 5.94
C LEU A 132 2.52 -9.08 7.28
N GLN A 133 1.59 -10.03 7.24
CA GLN A 133 1.32 -10.92 8.37
C GLN A 133 2.46 -11.93 8.57
N PRO A 134 2.58 -12.61 9.71
CA PRO A 134 3.57 -13.66 9.95
C PRO A 134 3.65 -14.65 8.79
N GLY A 135 4.88 -14.90 8.31
CA GLY A 135 5.17 -15.83 7.21
C GLY A 135 4.81 -15.33 5.81
N GLN A 136 4.20 -14.16 5.68
CA GLN A 136 3.85 -13.59 4.38
C GLN A 136 5.06 -13.00 3.66
N ARG A 137 4.89 -12.88 2.34
CA ARG A 137 5.83 -12.25 1.41
C ARG A 137 5.07 -11.25 0.54
N GLY A 138 5.72 -10.17 0.21
CA GLY A 138 5.17 -9.13 -0.66
C GLY A 138 6.26 -8.21 -1.16
N GLY A 139 5.91 -7.04 -1.63
CA GLY A 139 6.91 -6.07 -2.02
C GLY A 139 6.31 -4.84 -2.68
N LEU A 140 7.19 -3.93 -2.98
CA LEU A 140 6.89 -2.69 -3.68
C LEU A 140 7.98 -2.40 -4.71
N VAL A 141 7.67 -1.56 -5.69
CA VAL A 141 8.62 -1.09 -6.70
C VAL A 141 8.78 0.40 -6.56
N TRP A 142 10.02 0.84 -6.37
CA TRP A 142 10.34 2.24 -6.09
C TRP A 142 11.49 2.73 -6.97
N GLN A 143 11.36 3.94 -7.51
CA GLN A 143 12.41 4.60 -8.30
C GLN A 143 13.01 5.76 -7.51
N PHE A 144 14.34 5.82 -7.48
CA PHE A 144 15.12 6.82 -6.75
C PHE A 144 15.65 7.89 -7.71
N ASP A 145 15.03 9.06 -7.75
CA ASP A 145 15.34 10.10 -8.73
C ASP A 145 16.42 11.07 -8.28
N GLN A 146 16.70 11.17 -6.99
CA GLN A 146 17.62 12.15 -6.42
C GLN A 146 18.66 11.47 -5.53
N PRO A 147 19.94 11.92 -5.58
CA PRO A 147 20.96 11.49 -4.65
C PRO A 147 20.60 11.93 -3.22
N GLY A 148 21.00 11.14 -2.23
CA GLY A 148 20.76 11.46 -0.83
C GLY A 148 20.48 10.23 0.02
N THR A 149 19.87 10.45 1.17
CA THR A 149 19.46 9.37 2.07
C THR A 149 17.95 9.34 2.17
N VAL A 150 17.38 8.18 1.89
CA VAL A 150 15.95 7.88 2.05
C VAL A 150 15.84 6.88 3.20
N ASP A 151 14.89 7.09 4.09
CA ASP A 151 14.66 6.20 5.21
C ASP A 151 13.56 5.17 4.89
N PHE A 152 13.54 4.08 5.65
CA PHE A 152 12.39 3.18 5.71
C PHE A 152 12.20 2.68 7.13
N ALA A 153 10.94 2.43 7.51
CA ALA A 153 10.60 2.05 8.87
C ALA A 153 9.37 1.13 8.92
N CYS A 154 9.21 0.45 10.05
CA CYS A 154 7.94 -0.19 10.42
C CYS A 154 7.17 0.79 11.32
N LEU A 155 5.97 1.22 10.86
CA LEU A 155 5.17 2.22 11.57
C LEU A 155 4.07 1.60 12.45
N ILE A 156 4.04 0.28 12.57
CA ILE A 156 3.24 -0.41 13.59
C ILE A 156 3.65 0.14 14.97
N PRO A 157 2.69 0.54 15.82
CA PRO A 157 3.01 1.18 17.09
C PRO A 157 4.04 0.45 17.92
N GLY A 158 5.12 1.13 18.29
CA GLY A 158 6.23 0.61 19.07
C GLY A 158 7.40 0.01 18.27
N HIS A 159 7.20 -0.36 16.99
CA HIS A 159 8.24 -1.03 16.21
C HIS A 159 9.37 -0.07 15.80
N MET A 160 9.04 1.12 15.30
CA MET A 160 10.03 2.14 14.95
C MET A 160 10.80 2.60 16.19
N GLU A 161 10.13 2.78 17.31
CA GLU A 161 10.74 3.14 18.60
C GLU A 161 11.67 2.05 19.14
N ALA A 162 11.38 0.78 18.85
CA ALA A 162 12.26 -0.37 19.15
C ALA A 162 13.46 -0.46 18.19
N GLY A 163 13.54 0.43 17.19
CA GLY A 163 14.65 0.54 16.26
C GLY A 163 14.42 -0.18 14.92
N MET A 164 13.16 -0.48 14.56
CA MET A 164 12.85 -1.07 13.25
C MET A 164 12.86 0.01 12.15
N VAL A 165 14.06 0.43 11.82
CA VAL A 165 14.38 1.46 10.82
C VAL A 165 15.54 1.02 9.94
N GLY A 166 15.61 1.57 8.73
CA GLY A 166 16.71 1.36 7.80
C GLY A 166 16.94 2.58 6.92
N LYS A 167 18.00 2.52 6.11
CA LYS A 167 18.42 3.60 5.23
C LYS A 167 18.73 3.09 3.84
N ILE A 168 18.38 3.89 2.85
CA ILE A 168 18.76 3.72 1.45
C ILE A 168 19.62 4.91 1.08
N VAL A 169 20.88 4.66 0.72
CA VAL A 169 21.79 5.69 0.21
C VAL A 169 21.71 5.67 -1.31
N VAL A 170 21.30 6.80 -1.87
CA VAL A 170 21.20 7.01 -3.32
C VAL A 170 22.45 7.77 -3.78
N GLU A 171 23.26 7.12 -4.62
CA GLU A 171 24.55 7.62 -5.16
C GLU A 171 24.42 8.13 -6.60
#